data_801f4039bd377b1e9e3a1f5151e4a85d
#
_entry.id   801f4039bd377b1e9e3a1f5151e4a85d
#
_cell.length_a   1.000
_cell.length_b   1.000
_cell.length_c   1.000
_cell.angle_alpha   90.00
_cell.angle_beta   90.00
_cell.angle_gamma   90.00
#
_symmetry.space_group_name_H-M   'P 1'
#
loop_
_entity.id
_entity.type
_entity.pdbx_description
1 polymer ?
#
loop_
_entity_poly.entity_id
_entity_poly.type
_entity_poly.pdbx_seq_one_letter_code
_entity_poly.pdbx_strand_id
1 'polypeptide(L)'
;MSVIAVLGAGTVGQTLATGWARAGHEVVLGSRTPETDRVQAAVAATGARRAATHADAARYADLVVVTVPGDQVDALLDALGTALRDRPVIDTTNVLTPHAPVLHHLDALVGAGAVAFRALHSTGWEQMAQPTFNAERSDMAYAGPDGPARTIVETAIADLGFRPIWLGEGPDAIAIADALARLWIHLVFARGWSRRLGLRLLTDNETSAGVEGEL
;
A
#
# COMPACT_ATOMS: atom_id res chain seq x y z
N MET A 1 -13.15 -6.30 10.27
CA MET A 1 -12.61 -5.11 10.98
C MET A 1 -11.22 -5.48 11.47
N SER A 2 -10.22 -4.72 11.11
CA SER A 2 -8.80 -4.96 11.46
C SER A 2 -8.20 -3.68 12.03
N VAL A 3 -7.09 -3.81 12.75
CA VAL A 3 -6.25 -2.69 13.17
C VAL A 3 -5.19 -2.46 12.08
N ILE A 4 -5.19 -1.29 11.44
CA ILE A 4 -4.26 -0.94 10.38
C ILE A 4 -3.34 0.18 10.86
N ALA A 5 -2.02 -0.09 10.87
CA ALA A 5 -1.01 0.92 11.12
C ALA A 5 -0.56 1.55 9.82
N VAL A 6 -0.74 2.84 9.65
CA VAL A 6 -0.25 3.62 8.52
C VAL A 6 0.98 4.40 8.94
N LEU A 7 2.15 3.96 8.50
CA LEU A 7 3.44 4.54 8.89
C LEU A 7 3.80 5.71 7.97
N GLY A 8 3.44 6.90 8.39
CA GLY A 8 3.59 8.16 7.67
C GLY A 8 2.28 8.94 7.59
N ALA A 9 2.29 10.19 8.08
CA ALA A 9 1.14 11.09 8.07
C ALA A 9 1.20 12.12 6.91
N GLY A 10 1.80 11.73 5.77
CA GLY A 10 1.81 12.49 4.52
C GLY A 10 0.51 12.30 3.71
N THR A 11 0.45 12.89 2.50
CA THR A 11 -0.75 12.84 1.64
C THR A 11 -1.22 11.41 1.37
N VAL A 12 -0.33 10.51 0.97
CA VAL A 12 -0.67 9.09 0.71
C VAL A 12 -1.18 8.43 1.98
N GLY A 13 -0.46 8.57 3.10
CA GLY A 13 -0.86 7.97 4.38
C GLY A 13 -2.22 8.46 4.86
N GLN A 14 -2.49 9.77 4.78
CA GLN A 14 -3.80 10.33 5.15
C GLN A 14 -4.91 9.84 4.23
N THR A 15 -4.66 9.74 2.92
CA THR A 15 -5.65 9.24 1.94
C THR A 15 -6.04 7.81 2.25
N LEU A 16 -5.07 6.93 2.46
CA LEU A 16 -5.30 5.52 2.79
C LEU A 16 -5.97 5.37 4.16
N ALA A 17 -5.51 6.11 5.16
CA ALA A 17 -6.11 6.13 6.50
C ALA A 17 -7.60 6.52 6.45
N THR A 18 -7.95 7.55 5.66
CA THR A 18 -9.33 7.98 5.46
C THR A 18 -10.17 6.88 4.81
N GLY A 19 -9.64 6.20 3.79
CA GLY A 19 -10.33 5.10 3.11
C GLY A 19 -10.64 3.95 4.07
N TRP A 20 -9.67 3.48 4.81
CA TRP A 20 -9.86 2.38 5.76
C TRP A 20 -10.71 2.76 6.98
N ALA A 21 -10.57 3.96 7.52
CA ALA A 21 -11.45 4.43 8.58
C ALA A 21 -12.93 4.48 8.15
N ARG A 22 -13.22 4.92 6.91
CA ARG A 22 -14.56 4.88 6.32
C ARG A 22 -15.08 3.46 6.08
N ALA A 23 -14.20 2.52 5.78
CA ALA A 23 -14.52 1.10 5.65
C ALA A 23 -14.72 0.39 6.99
N GLY A 24 -14.53 1.09 8.13
CA GLY A 24 -14.78 0.59 9.47
C GLY A 24 -13.58 -0.09 10.13
N HIS A 25 -12.37 0.09 9.60
CA HIS A 25 -11.15 -0.36 10.26
C HIS A 25 -10.71 0.60 11.38
N GLU A 26 -10.04 0.07 12.40
CA GLU A 26 -9.33 0.89 13.36
C GLU A 26 -7.98 1.30 12.76
N VAL A 27 -7.79 2.58 12.50
CA VAL A 27 -6.55 3.11 11.90
C VAL A 27 -5.72 3.82 12.95
N VAL A 28 -4.42 3.50 12.99
CA VAL A 28 -3.41 4.19 13.81
C VAL A 28 -2.37 4.83 12.90
N LEU A 29 -2.21 6.16 12.99
CA LEU A 29 -1.17 6.88 12.26
C LEU A 29 0.16 6.77 13.00
N GLY A 30 1.15 6.13 12.35
CA GLY A 30 2.53 6.09 12.83
C GLY A 30 3.30 7.35 12.44
N SER A 31 3.97 7.99 13.38
CA SER A 31 4.79 9.19 13.16
C SER A 31 6.01 9.20 14.07
N ARG A 32 7.06 9.94 13.67
CA ARG A 32 8.21 10.23 14.55
C ARG A 32 7.84 11.16 15.70
N THR A 33 6.85 12.02 15.48
CA THR A 33 6.41 13.07 16.40
C THR A 33 4.87 13.07 16.49
N PRO A 34 4.28 11.99 17.08
CA PRO A 34 2.82 11.78 17.05
C PRO A 34 2.03 12.88 17.80
N GLU A 35 2.67 13.57 18.74
CA GLU A 35 2.06 14.61 19.58
C GLU A 35 1.94 15.98 18.91
N THR A 36 2.56 16.19 17.74
CA THR A 36 2.54 17.49 17.07
C THR A 36 1.15 17.85 16.54
N ASP A 37 0.81 19.15 16.56
CA ASP A 37 -0.47 19.67 16.04
C ASP A 37 -0.75 19.20 14.61
N ARG A 38 0.28 19.14 13.76
CA ARG A 38 0.16 18.66 12.39
C ARG A 38 -0.32 17.21 12.34
N VAL A 39 0.22 16.34 13.17
CA VAL A 39 -0.16 14.92 13.19
C VAL A 39 -1.52 14.74 13.85
N GLN A 40 -1.82 15.48 14.92
CA GLN A 40 -3.14 15.45 15.54
C GLN A 40 -4.23 15.99 14.61
N ALA A 41 -3.95 17.00 13.81
CA ALA A 41 -4.85 17.47 12.75
C ALA A 41 -5.09 16.37 11.68
N ALA A 42 -4.06 15.59 11.31
CA ALA A 42 -4.21 14.46 10.40
C ALA A 42 -5.08 13.35 11.00
N VAL A 43 -4.96 13.05 12.30
CA VAL A 43 -5.85 12.10 13.00
C VAL A 43 -7.31 12.56 12.89
N ALA A 44 -7.58 13.82 13.22
CA ALA A 44 -8.93 14.36 13.14
C ALA A 44 -9.52 14.36 11.73
N ALA A 45 -8.69 14.69 10.72
CA ALA A 45 -9.12 14.78 9.32
C ALA A 45 -9.39 13.40 8.69
N THR A 46 -8.67 12.35 9.11
CA THR A 46 -8.75 11.02 8.49
C THR A 46 -9.77 10.10 9.16
N GLY A 47 -10.22 10.42 10.38
CA GLY A 47 -10.99 9.50 11.20
C GLY A 47 -10.14 8.37 11.82
N ALA A 48 -8.81 8.50 11.79
CA ALA A 48 -7.94 7.59 12.51
C ALA A 48 -8.19 7.67 14.01
N ARG A 49 -8.08 6.54 14.71
CA ARG A 49 -8.33 6.48 16.14
C ARG A 49 -7.35 7.32 16.97
N ARG A 50 -6.07 7.30 16.57
CA ARG A 50 -4.98 8.00 17.24
C ARG A 50 -3.72 8.06 16.39
N ALA A 51 -2.76 8.87 16.80
CA ALA A 51 -1.37 8.75 16.41
C ALA A 51 -0.54 8.02 17.47
N ALA A 52 0.57 7.43 17.05
CA ALA A 52 1.55 6.77 17.91
C ALA A 52 2.95 6.86 17.27
N THR A 53 4.00 6.46 17.99
CA THR A 53 5.30 6.20 17.37
C THR A 53 5.16 5.11 16.29
N HIS A 54 6.08 5.04 15.34
CA HIS A 54 6.02 4.00 14.30
C HIS A 54 6.00 2.59 14.91
N ALA A 55 6.86 2.34 15.91
CA ALA A 55 6.94 1.06 16.59
C ALA A 55 5.65 0.71 17.35
N ASP A 56 5.08 1.68 18.08
CA ASP A 56 3.84 1.44 18.85
C ASP A 56 2.62 1.28 17.93
N ALA A 57 2.59 1.96 16.79
CA ALA A 57 1.55 1.77 15.79
C ALA A 57 1.62 0.36 15.19
N ALA A 58 2.82 -0.10 14.80
CA ALA A 58 3.03 -1.40 14.16
C ALA A 58 2.81 -2.59 15.11
N ARG A 59 3.14 -2.45 16.39
CA ARG A 59 3.21 -3.56 17.35
C ARG A 59 1.93 -4.37 17.51
N TYR A 60 0.78 -3.75 17.37
CA TYR A 60 -0.52 -4.37 17.57
C TYR A 60 -1.41 -4.37 16.32
N ALA A 61 -0.84 -3.98 15.17
CA ALA A 61 -1.59 -3.92 13.93
C ALA A 61 -1.72 -5.31 13.30
N ASP A 62 -2.88 -5.58 12.70
CA ASP A 62 -3.11 -6.74 11.84
C ASP A 62 -2.45 -6.53 10.47
N LEU A 63 -2.32 -5.27 10.04
CA LEU A 63 -1.68 -4.84 8.80
C LEU A 63 -0.86 -3.57 9.03
N VAL A 64 0.37 -3.55 8.54
CA VAL A 64 1.22 -2.36 8.54
C VAL A 64 1.37 -1.84 7.11
N VAL A 65 1.28 -0.53 6.91
CA VAL A 65 1.41 0.10 5.59
C VAL A 65 2.48 1.18 5.64
N VAL A 66 3.53 1.00 4.85
CA VAL A 66 4.66 1.93 4.77
C VAL A 66 4.35 3.02 3.75
N THR A 67 4.19 4.26 4.22
CA THR A 67 3.85 5.43 3.40
C THR A 67 4.82 6.60 3.58
N VAL A 68 5.96 6.35 4.24
CA VAL A 68 7.05 7.34 4.32
C VAL A 68 7.74 7.47 2.96
N PRO A 69 8.44 8.59 2.67
CA PRO A 69 9.33 8.69 1.52
C PRO A 69 10.35 7.53 1.48
N GLY A 70 10.69 7.04 0.28
CA GLY A 70 11.58 5.88 0.13
C GLY A 70 12.95 6.07 0.78
N ASP A 71 13.51 7.27 0.76
CA ASP A 71 14.77 7.62 1.41
C ASP A 71 14.71 7.61 2.96
N GLN A 72 13.55 7.44 3.54
CA GLN A 72 13.34 7.38 5.00
C GLN A 72 13.05 5.96 5.51
N VAL A 73 13.04 4.95 4.64
CA VAL A 73 12.67 3.58 5.03
C VAL A 73 13.73 2.95 5.94
N ASP A 74 15.02 3.15 5.69
CA ASP A 74 16.07 2.61 6.55
C ASP A 74 15.95 3.16 7.98
N ALA A 75 15.78 4.47 8.13
CA ALA A 75 15.56 5.08 9.44
C ALA A 75 14.23 4.64 10.09
N LEU A 76 13.21 4.33 9.29
CA LEU A 76 11.98 3.74 9.78
C LEU A 76 12.20 2.33 10.31
N LEU A 77 12.95 1.48 9.60
CA LEU A 77 13.25 0.11 10.03
C LEU A 77 14.05 0.10 11.34
N ASP A 78 15.01 1.00 11.48
CA ASP A 78 15.76 1.15 12.74
C ASP A 78 14.82 1.51 13.91
N ALA A 79 13.86 2.40 13.67
CA ALA A 79 12.89 2.81 14.70
C ALA A 79 11.85 1.72 15.03
N LEU A 80 11.56 0.83 14.09
CA LEU A 80 10.59 -0.25 14.27
C LEU A 80 11.16 -1.43 15.08
N GLY A 81 12.46 -1.70 14.96
CA GLY A 81 13.10 -2.84 15.61
C GLY A 81 12.40 -4.16 15.23
N THR A 82 11.86 -4.87 16.21
CA THR A 82 11.15 -6.15 15.98
C THR A 82 9.63 -6.02 15.78
N ALA A 83 9.10 -4.80 15.69
CA ALA A 83 7.64 -4.58 15.63
C ALA A 83 6.98 -5.12 14.35
N LEU A 84 7.76 -5.42 13.29
CA LEU A 84 7.28 -6.01 12.03
C LEU A 84 7.28 -7.53 12.00
N ARG A 85 7.83 -8.21 13.00
CA ARG A 85 7.98 -9.65 12.98
C ARG A 85 6.62 -10.34 12.78
N ASP A 86 6.58 -11.22 11.75
CA ASP A 86 5.41 -12.01 11.33
C ASP A 86 4.18 -11.18 10.96
N ARG A 87 4.36 -9.89 10.67
CA ARG A 87 3.25 -9.00 10.30
C ARG A 87 3.13 -8.84 8.80
N PRO A 88 1.89 -8.85 8.25
CA PRO A 88 1.63 -8.38 6.90
C PRO A 88 2.04 -6.91 6.77
N VAL A 89 2.88 -6.62 5.77
CA VAL A 89 3.34 -5.24 5.51
C VAL A 89 3.16 -4.90 4.04
N ILE A 90 2.46 -3.81 3.74
CA ILE A 90 2.39 -3.25 2.38
C ILE A 90 3.47 -2.18 2.22
N ASP A 91 4.37 -2.37 1.26
CA ASP A 91 5.27 -1.35 0.77
C ASP A 91 4.60 -0.55 -0.36
N THR A 92 4.26 0.72 -0.06
CA THR A 92 3.70 1.65 -1.04
C THR A 92 4.74 2.62 -1.58
N THR A 93 6.00 2.49 -1.16
CA THR A 93 7.04 3.48 -1.48
C THR A 93 7.30 3.54 -2.98
N ASN A 94 7.57 4.76 -3.49
CA ASN A 94 7.90 4.97 -4.88
C ASN A 94 8.78 6.22 -5.03
N VAL A 95 9.58 6.25 -6.09
CA VAL A 95 10.31 7.42 -6.52
C VAL A 95 9.65 7.97 -7.78
N LEU A 96 8.91 9.06 -7.62
CA LEU A 96 8.11 9.67 -8.69
C LEU A 96 8.96 10.55 -9.62
N THR A 97 10.06 10.01 -10.15
CA THR A 97 10.86 10.71 -11.16
C THR A 97 10.82 9.93 -12.47
N PRO A 98 10.63 10.57 -13.63
CA PRO A 98 10.43 9.91 -14.91
C PRO A 98 11.55 8.93 -15.33
N HIS A 99 12.73 9.07 -14.78
CA HIS A 99 13.93 8.32 -15.18
C HIS A 99 14.54 7.50 -14.03
N ALA A 100 14.01 7.59 -12.80
CA ALA A 100 14.48 6.75 -11.71
C ALA A 100 13.93 5.33 -11.82
N PRO A 101 14.68 4.32 -11.39
CA PRO A 101 14.11 3.00 -11.18
C PRO A 101 12.99 3.10 -10.14
N VAL A 102 11.95 2.29 -10.30
CA VAL A 102 10.97 2.12 -9.24
C VAL A 102 11.70 1.42 -8.08
N LEU A 103 11.75 2.11 -6.94
CA LEU A 103 12.41 1.58 -5.74
C LEU A 103 11.36 0.92 -4.86
N HIS A 104 11.70 -0.24 -4.33
CA HIS A 104 10.97 -0.91 -3.27
C HIS A 104 11.94 -1.30 -2.15
N HIS A 105 11.40 -1.60 -0.98
CA HIS A 105 12.18 -1.94 0.21
C HIS A 105 11.81 -3.34 0.74
N LEU A 106 11.28 -4.21 -0.13
CA LEU A 106 10.76 -5.52 0.26
C LEU A 106 11.81 -6.38 0.93
N ASP A 107 13.05 -6.43 0.39
CA ASP A 107 14.12 -7.23 0.99
C ASP A 107 14.46 -6.75 2.40
N ALA A 108 14.51 -5.44 2.61
CA ALA A 108 14.78 -4.86 3.91
C ALA A 108 13.62 -5.11 4.90
N LEU A 109 12.37 -5.04 4.44
CA LEU A 109 11.19 -5.38 5.25
C LEU A 109 11.17 -6.86 5.62
N VAL A 110 11.48 -7.76 4.68
CA VAL A 110 11.61 -9.20 4.93
C VAL A 110 12.76 -9.47 5.89
N GLY A 111 13.90 -8.78 5.73
CA GLY A 111 15.02 -8.85 6.65
C GLY A 111 14.67 -8.42 8.08
N ALA A 112 13.71 -7.50 8.24
CA ALA A 112 13.14 -7.10 9.52
C ALA A 112 12.06 -8.06 10.07
N GLY A 113 11.80 -9.18 9.36
CA GLY A 113 10.85 -10.22 9.76
C GLY A 113 9.42 -10.03 9.29
N ALA A 114 9.15 -9.08 8.39
CA ALA A 114 7.82 -8.83 7.85
C ALA A 114 7.39 -9.87 6.80
N VAL A 115 6.08 -10.09 6.66
CA VAL A 115 5.47 -10.73 5.50
C VAL A 115 5.14 -9.62 4.50
N ALA A 116 6.08 -9.31 3.60
CA ALA A 116 6.05 -8.09 2.81
C ALA A 116 5.32 -8.26 1.47
N PHE A 117 4.51 -7.25 1.14
CA PHE A 117 3.73 -7.16 -0.10
C PHE A 117 4.03 -5.84 -0.82
N ARG A 118 4.06 -5.89 -2.14
CA ARG A 118 4.17 -4.74 -3.01
C ARG A 118 2.79 -4.36 -3.53
N ALA A 119 2.22 -3.24 -3.07
CA ALA A 119 0.89 -2.79 -3.48
C ALA A 119 0.73 -1.27 -3.34
N LEU A 120 -0.30 -0.71 -3.98
CA LEU A 120 -0.70 0.70 -3.89
C LEU A 120 0.35 1.72 -4.39
N HIS A 121 1.48 1.24 -4.91
CA HIS A 121 2.58 2.06 -5.42
C HIS A 121 2.42 2.45 -6.90
N SER A 122 1.51 1.81 -7.62
CA SER A 122 1.33 1.96 -9.07
C SER A 122 0.28 3.00 -9.46
N THR A 123 -0.11 3.88 -8.53
CA THR A 123 -1.14 4.89 -8.76
C THR A 123 -0.91 6.14 -7.92
N GLY A 124 -1.60 7.24 -8.25
CA GLY A 124 -1.61 8.47 -7.47
C GLY A 124 -2.59 8.41 -6.30
N TRP A 125 -2.33 9.23 -5.28
CA TRP A 125 -3.23 9.37 -4.13
C TRP A 125 -4.65 9.82 -4.54
N GLU A 126 -4.78 10.51 -5.67
CA GLU A 126 -6.06 10.97 -6.23
C GLU A 126 -6.96 9.78 -6.59
N GLN A 127 -6.36 8.70 -7.10
CA GLN A 127 -7.08 7.46 -7.38
C GLN A 127 -7.29 6.63 -6.12
N MET A 128 -6.34 6.63 -5.19
CA MET A 128 -6.53 5.96 -3.89
C MET A 128 -7.73 6.53 -3.13
N ALA A 129 -7.96 7.85 -3.24
CA ALA A 129 -9.12 8.52 -2.64
C ALA A 129 -10.44 8.15 -3.32
N GLN A 130 -10.41 7.87 -4.63
CA GLN A 130 -11.59 7.56 -5.42
C GLN A 130 -11.24 6.57 -6.55
N PRO A 131 -11.21 5.26 -6.26
CA PRO A 131 -10.75 4.23 -7.19
C PRO A 131 -11.80 3.81 -8.24
N THR A 132 -12.97 4.42 -8.25
CA THR A 132 -14.06 4.10 -9.18
C THR A 132 -14.17 5.13 -10.31
N PHE A 133 -14.40 4.65 -11.54
CA PHE A 133 -14.66 5.45 -12.72
C PHE A 133 -16.01 5.02 -13.32
N ASN A 134 -17.01 5.92 -13.37
CA ASN A 134 -18.35 5.62 -13.91
C ASN A 134 -18.92 4.28 -13.39
N ALA A 135 -18.85 4.06 -12.09
CA ALA A 135 -19.25 2.83 -11.39
C ALA A 135 -18.30 1.62 -11.56
N GLU A 136 -17.29 1.69 -12.43
CA GLU A 136 -16.30 0.64 -12.58
C GLU A 136 -15.17 0.78 -11.53
N ARG A 137 -14.88 -0.31 -10.83
CA ARG A 137 -13.76 -0.37 -9.88
C ARG A 137 -12.46 -0.56 -10.65
N SER A 138 -11.45 0.24 -10.32
CA SER A 138 -10.09 0.03 -10.85
C SER A 138 -9.45 -1.20 -10.23
N ASP A 139 -8.57 -1.82 -10.96
CA ASP A 139 -7.73 -2.89 -10.48
C ASP A 139 -6.55 -2.34 -9.70
N MET A 140 -6.20 -3.05 -8.63
CA MET A 140 -4.95 -2.86 -7.89
C MET A 140 -4.14 -4.15 -7.96
N ALA A 141 -3.19 -4.19 -8.88
CA ALA A 141 -2.25 -5.28 -8.96
C ALA A 141 -1.27 -5.23 -7.77
N TYR A 142 -1.02 -6.37 -7.17
CA TYR A 142 -0.11 -6.51 -6.04
C TYR A 142 0.65 -7.82 -6.10
N ALA A 143 1.84 -7.86 -5.49
CA ALA A 143 2.71 -9.03 -5.41
C ALA A 143 3.12 -9.29 -3.96
N GLY A 144 3.31 -10.54 -3.63
CA GLY A 144 3.75 -10.98 -2.31
C GLY A 144 3.37 -12.43 -2.02
N PRO A 145 3.81 -13.00 -0.90
CA PRO A 145 3.65 -14.40 -0.59
C PRO A 145 2.20 -14.83 -0.48
N ASP A 146 1.92 -16.08 -0.82
CA ASP A 146 0.62 -16.70 -0.59
C ASP A 146 0.40 -17.00 0.91
N GLY A 147 -0.83 -17.23 1.28
CA GLY A 147 -1.21 -17.62 2.64
C GLY A 147 -2.08 -16.60 3.38
N PRO A 148 -2.23 -16.73 4.71
CA PRO A 148 -3.17 -15.92 5.50
C PRO A 148 -2.93 -14.42 5.42
N ALA A 149 -1.68 -13.98 5.33
CA ALA A 149 -1.32 -12.57 5.19
C ALA A 149 -1.85 -11.96 3.89
N ARG A 150 -1.89 -12.72 2.78
CA ARG A 150 -2.45 -12.30 1.51
C ARG A 150 -3.94 -11.93 1.65
N THR A 151 -4.72 -12.73 2.34
CA THR A 151 -6.15 -12.45 2.56
C THR A 151 -6.37 -11.12 3.28
N ILE A 152 -5.52 -10.79 4.25
CA ILE A 152 -5.57 -9.50 4.97
C ILE A 152 -5.30 -8.34 3.99
N VAL A 153 -4.27 -8.48 3.16
CA VAL A 153 -3.89 -7.47 2.16
C VAL A 153 -4.97 -7.30 1.09
N GLU A 154 -5.52 -8.40 0.55
CA GLU A 154 -6.63 -8.36 -0.43
C GLU A 154 -7.85 -7.65 0.13
N THR A 155 -8.24 -7.99 1.36
CA THR A 155 -9.36 -7.34 2.05
C THR A 155 -9.10 -5.84 2.18
N ALA A 156 -7.92 -5.44 2.63
CA ALA A 156 -7.57 -4.03 2.78
C ALA A 156 -7.58 -3.27 1.44
N ILE A 157 -7.13 -3.87 0.34
CA ILE A 157 -7.21 -3.29 -1.01
C ILE A 157 -8.67 -3.18 -1.47
N ALA A 158 -9.48 -4.23 -1.24
CA ALA A 158 -10.89 -4.24 -1.62
C ALA A 158 -11.71 -3.19 -0.85
N ASP A 159 -11.41 -2.99 0.43
CA ASP A 159 -12.10 -2.03 1.31
C ASP A 159 -11.77 -0.57 0.97
N LEU A 160 -10.65 -0.31 0.30
CA LEU A 160 -10.39 0.98 -0.35
C LEU A 160 -11.27 1.21 -1.59
N GLY A 161 -11.92 0.18 -2.12
CA GLY A 161 -12.77 0.23 -3.31
C GLY A 161 -12.10 -0.26 -4.59
N PHE A 162 -10.88 -0.79 -4.55
CA PHE A 162 -10.24 -1.43 -5.69
C PHE A 162 -10.70 -2.88 -5.90
N ARG A 163 -10.44 -3.44 -7.08
CA ARG A 163 -10.44 -4.88 -7.33
C ARG A 163 -8.98 -5.38 -7.18
N PRO A 164 -8.66 -6.19 -6.15
CA PRO A 164 -7.32 -6.71 -5.97
C PRO A 164 -6.99 -7.74 -7.06
N ILE A 165 -5.79 -7.66 -7.64
CA ILE A 165 -5.26 -8.60 -8.63
C ILE A 165 -3.91 -9.10 -8.14
N TRP A 166 -3.90 -10.32 -7.62
CA TRP A 166 -2.66 -10.94 -7.19
C TRP A 166 -1.82 -11.40 -8.38
N LEU A 167 -0.58 -10.98 -8.43
CA LEU A 167 0.37 -11.31 -9.49
C LEU A 167 1.23 -12.54 -9.17
N GLY A 168 1.10 -13.07 -7.95
CA GLY A 168 1.96 -14.12 -7.44
C GLY A 168 3.02 -13.60 -6.48
N GLU A 169 3.99 -14.46 -6.17
CA GLU A 169 5.12 -14.17 -5.30
C GLU A 169 6.45 -14.19 -6.07
N GLY A 170 7.50 -13.70 -5.43
CA GLY A 170 8.84 -13.69 -5.96
C GLY A 170 9.17 -12.52 -6.89
N PRO A 171 10.43 -12.47 -7.40
CA PRO A 171 10.96 -11.31 -8.08
C PRO A 171 10.23 -10.97 -9.38
N ASP A 172 9.72 -11.95 -10.12
CA ASP A 172 9.01 -11.72 -11.38
C ASP A 172 7.67 -11.02 -11.15
N ALA A 173 6.91 -11.45 -10.14
CA ALA A 173 5.65 -10.81 -9.78
C ALA A 173 5.87 -9.36 -9.31
N ILE A 174 6.92 -9.11 -8.53
CA ILE A 174 7.32 -7.77 -8.10
C ILE A 174 7.72 -6.91 -9.29
N ALA A 175 8.49 -7.45 -10.24
CA ALA A 175 8.90 -6.72 -11.43
C ALA A 175 7.69 -6.31 -12.31
N ILE A 176 6.67 -7.16 -12.41
CA ILE A 176 5.41 -6.85 -13.12
C ILE A 176 4.66 -5.73 -12.38
N ALA A 177 4.53 -5.82 -11.06
CA ALA A 177 3.90 -4.77 -10.26
C ALA A 177 4.60 -3.41 -10.43
N ASP A 178 5.93 -3.40 -10.42
CA ASP A 178 6.74 -2.20 -10.63
C ASP A 178 6.66 -1.68 -12.08
N ALA A 179 6.46 -2.55 -13.07
CA ALA A 179 6.24 -2.14 -14.47
C ALA A 179 4.94 -1.33 -14.61
N LEU A 180 3.89 -1.67 -13.87
CA LEU A 180 2.65 -0.90 -13.84
C LEU A 180 2.86 0.48 -13.20
N ALA A 181 3.70 0.60 -12.18
CA ALA A 181 4.08 1.88 -11.62
C ALA A 181 4.83 2.75 -12.65
N ARG A 182 5.75 2.16 -13.42
CA ARG A 182 6.46 2.85 -14.52
C ARG A 182 5.50 3.31 -15.61
N LEU A 183 4.53 2.49 -15.97
CA LEU A 183 3.49 2.87 -16.93
C LEU A 183 2.73 4.09 -16.43
N TRP A 184 2.27 4.08 -15.17
CA TRP A 184 1.56 5.21 -14.58
C TRP A 184 2.43 6.48 -14.56
N ILE A 185 3.68 6.38 -14.08
CA ILE A 185 4.64 7.50 -14.05
C ILE A 185 4.84 8.07 -15.47
N HIS A 186 5.06 7.22 -16.47
CA HIS A 186 5.24 7.66 -17.85
C HIS A 186 4.01 8.40 -18.39
N LEU A 187 2.83 7.82 -18.24
CA LEU A 187 1.59 8.44 -18.74
C LEU A 187 1.32 9.78 -18.08
N VAL A 188 1.49 9.89 -16.77
CA VAL A 188 1.22 11.11 -16.01
C VAL A 188 2.30 12.17 -16.25
N PHE A 189 3.57 11.85 -16.05
CA PHE A 189 4.62 12.88 -16.04
C PHE A 189 5.24 13.14 -17.42
N ALA A 190 5.32 12.13 -18.29
CA ALA A 190 5.87 12.32 -19.62
C ALA A 190 4.81 12.62 -20.69
N ARG A 191 3.56 12.12 -20.51
CA ARG A 191 2.47 12.30 -21.48
C ARG A 191 1.38 13.27 -21.02
N GLY A 192 1.46 13.78 -19.80
CA GLY A 192 0.51 14.77 -19.25
C GLY A 192 -0.89 14.24 -18.96
N TRP A 193 -1.03 12.93 -18.73
CA TRP A 193 -2.31 12.35 -18.36
C TRP A 193 -2.72 12.74 -16.94
N SER A 194 -4.00 12.61 -16.65
CA SER A 194 -4.50 12.86 -15.28
C SER A 194 -3.82 11.93 -14.27
N ARG A 195 -3.47 12.47 -13.10
CA ARG A 195 -2.97 11.67 -11.97
C ARG A 195 -4.02 10.71 -11.42
N ARG A 196 -5.30 11.01 -11.64
CA ARG A 196 -6.41 10.09 -11.42
C ARG A 196 -6.55 9.18 -12.66
N LEU A 197 -5.63 8.24 -12.78
CA LEU A 197 -5.54 7.25 -13.85
C LEU A 197 -5.63 5.85 -13.22
N GLY A 198 -6.61 5.05 -13.64
CA GLY A 198 -6.83 3.68 -13.17
C GLY A 198 -6.52 2.64 -14.25
N LEU A 199 -6.22 1.43 -13.80
CA LEU A 199 -6.10 0.25 -14.64
C LEU A 199 -7.37 -0.61 -14.50
N ARG A 200 -7.79 -1.21 -15.62
CA ARG A 200 -8.81 -2.26 -15.64
C ARG A 200 -8.37 -3.37 -16.58
N LEU A 201 -8.19 -4.57 -16.05
CA LEU A 201 -7.94 -5.76 -16.84
C LEU A 201 -9.28 -6.36 -17.26
N LEU A 202 -9.44 -6.56 -18.57
CA LEU A 202 -10.60 -7.22 -19.16
C LEU A 202 -10.19 -8.63 -19.60
N THR A 203 -11.06 -9.60 -19.37
CA THR A 203 -10.85 -11.00 -19.77
C THR A 203 -12.19 -11.60 -20.16
N ASP A 204 -12.20 -12.51 -21.11
CA ASP A 204 -13.40 -13.24 -21.54
C ASP A 204 -13.91 -14.22 -20.47
N ASN A 205 -12.99 -14.65 -19.61
CA ASN A 205 -13.34 -15.49 -18.45
C ASN A 205 -12.90 -14.78 -17.17
N GLU A 206 -13.81 -14.55 -16.25
CA GLU A 206 -13.44 -14.34 -14.84
C GLU A 206 -12.93 -15.67 -14.30
N THR A 207 -11.67 -15.98 -14.55
CA THR A 207 -11.03 -17.12 -13.91
C THR A 207 -10.87 -16.78 -12.43
N SER A 208 -11.85 -17.21 -11.65
CA SER A 208 -11.66 -17.43 -10.24
C SER A 208 -10.42 -18.30 -10.05
N ALA A 209 -9.58 -17.90 -9.11
CA ALA A 209 -8.44 -18.62 -8.55
C ALA A 209 -8.31 -20.11 -8.95
N GLY A 210 -7.16 -20.48 -9.50
CA GLY A 210 -6.74 -21.86 -9.65
C GLY A 210 -6.64 -22.33 -11.08
N VAL A 211 -5.64 -21.88 -11.81
CA VAL A 211 -5.08 -22.70 -12.89
C VAL A 211 -3.88 -23.41 -12.30
N GLU A 212 -4.13 -24.58 -11.71
CA GLU A 212 -3.15 -25.65 -11.72
C GLU A 212 -3.02 -26.12 -13.16
N GLY A 213 -1.82 -26.11 -13.68
CA GLY A 213 -1.49 -27.04 -14.73
C GLY A 213 -1.12 -26.48 -16.06
N GLU A 214 0.04 -26.94 -16.43
CA GLU A 214 0.54 -27.31 -17.74
C GLU A 214 0.85 -26.19 -18.74
N LEU A 215 2.11 -25.83 -18.72
CA LEU A 215 2.91 -25.60 -19.93
C LEU A 215 4.00 -26.63 -20.03
#